data_b3340c35615459eff86c390f65659d2d
#
_entry.id   b3340c35615459eff86c390f65659d2d
#
_cell.length_a   1.000
_cell.length_b   1.000
_cell.length_c   1.000
_cell.angle_alpha   90.00
_cell.angle_beta   90.00
_cell.angle_gamma   90.00
#
_symmetry.space_group_name_H-M   'P 1'
#
loop_
_entity.id
_entity.type
_entity.pdbx_description
1 polymer ?
#
loop_
_entity_poly.entity_id
_entity_poly.type
_entity_poly.pdbx_seq_one_letter_code
_entity_poly.pdbx_strand_id
1 'polypeptide(L)'
;MIRLHSVSKVYSNGVVALAGVDLRIGRGEFVFLVGPSGAGKTTFMNMIIRHVLPTSGQVIVNGKNVVRLKPCEVPYLRRTIGTVFQDFKLLPNKTVYDNIAFALQVTDAPGREIRKRVPAVLDVVGLADRANELPHQLSGGEQQRVSIARAIVNSPTVLLADEPTGNLDFDTSWGIMELLSRINERGTTVIMATHNKLIVDRMKKRVVEIDKGKIVRDESEGVYGREV
;
A
#
# COMPACT_ATOMS: atom_id res chain seq x y z
N MET A 1 -3.88 7.54 -12.96
CA MET A 1 -2.94 7.67 -11.84
C MET A 1 -1.77 6.72 -11.99
N ILE A 2 -2.02 5.42 -12.03
CA ILE A 2 -1.03 4.37 -12.33
C ILE A 2 -1.39 3.73 -13.65
N ARG A 3 -0.39 3.48 -14.51
CA ARG A 3 -0.57 2.77 -15.79
C ARG A 3 0.60 1.83 -16.01
N LEU A 4 0.29 0.60 -16.34
CA LEU A 4 1.21 -0.40 -16.82
C LEU A 4 0.90 -0.64 -18.30
N HIS A 5 1.94 -0.64 -19.14
CA HIS A 5 1.82 -0.93 -20.58
C HIS A 5 2.75 -2.08 -20.92
N SER A 6 2.16 -3.23 -21.25
CA SER A 6 2.83 -4.48 -21.67
C SER A 6 3.99 -4.86 -20.74
N VAL A 7 3.76 -4.73 -19.42
CA VAL A 7 4.79 -4.89 -18.40
C VAL A 7 5.09 -6.37 -18.18
N SER A 8 6.35 -6.73 -18.35
CA SER A 8 6.85 -8.07 -17.99
C SER A 8 7.99 -7.99 -17.01
N LYS A 9 8.09 -8.99 -16.14
CA LYS A 9 9.21 -9.18 -15.21
C LYS A 9 9.63 -10.62 -15.17
N VAL A 10 10.87 -10.84 -15.56
CA VAL A 10 11.57 -12.11 -15.41
C VAL A 10 12.74 -11.87 -14.45
N TYR A 11 12.85 -12.66 -13.40
CA TYR A 11 13.96 -12.62 -12.46
C TYR A 11 15.16 -13.40 -13.00
N SER A 12 16.36 -13.17 -12.45
CA SER A 12 17.60 -13.83 -12.87
C SER A 12 17.59 -15.36 -12.76
N ASN A 13 16.73 -15.89 -11.87
CA ASN A 13 16.50 -17.33 -11.71
C ASN A 13 15.48 -17.91 -12.71
N GLY A 14 15.07 -17.14 -13.72
CA GLY A 14 14.12 -17.57 -14.76
C GLY A 14 12.63 -17.46 -14.37
N VAL A 15 12.32 -17.07 -13.14
CA VAL A 15 10.91 -16.93 -12.69
C VAL A 15 10.25 -15.76 -13.40
N VAL A 16 9.16 -16.04 -14.13
CA VAL A 16 8.30 -15.03 -14.76
C VAL A 16 7.28 -14.56 -13.72
N ALA A 17 7.50 -13.38 -13.17
CA ALA A 17 6.62 -12.82 -12.14
C ALA A 17 5.47 -12.00 -12.73
N LEU A 18 5.68 -11.32 -13.86
CA LEU A 18 4.63 -10.65 -14.65
C LEU A 18 4.89 -10.89 -16.14
N ALA A 19 3.82 -11.04 -16.92
CA ALA A 19 3.87 -11.40 -18.34
C ALA A 19 2.89 -10.55 -19.16
N GLY A 20 3.38 -9.43 -19.74
CA GLY A 20 2.62 -8.56 -20.64
C GLY A 20 1.43 -7.88 -19.96
N VAL A 21 1.60 -7.40 -18.73
CA VAL A 21 0.50 -6.79 -17.95
C VAL A 21 0.17 -5.41 -18.46
N ASP A 22 -1.09 -5.21 -18.84
CA ASP A 22 -1.71 -3.92 -19.10
C ASP A 22 -2.74 -3.63 -18.01
N LEU A 23 -2.61 -2.48 -17.32
CA LEU A 23 -3.53 -2.07 -16.25
C LEU A 23 -3.54 -0.56 -16.10
N ARG A 24 -4.73 -0.01 -15.86
CA ARG A 24 -4.92 1.40 -15.52
C ARG A 24 -5.68 1.52 -14.21
N ILE A 25 -5.10 2.26 -13.24
CA ILE A 25 -5.75 2.62 -11.99
C ILE A 25 -5.90 4.15 -11.95
N GLY A 26 -7.12 4.62 -11.75
CA GLY A 26 -7.48 6.04 -11.67
C GLY A 26 -7.08 6.67 -10.33
N ARG A 27 -7.30 7.98 -10.20
CA ARG A 27 -7.16 8.66 -8.91
C ARG A 27 -8.36 8.36 -8.02
N GLY A 28 -8.11 8.18 -6.72
CA GLY A 28 -9.16 7.93 -5.73
C GLY A 28 -9.81 6.55 -5.84
N GLU A 29 -9.32 5.65 -6.71
CA GLU A 29 -9.82 4.28 -6.75
C GLU A 29 -9.33 3.49 -5.53
N PHE A 30 -10.19 2.59 -5.06
CA PHE A 30 -9.82 1.51 -4.15
C PHE A 30 -9.79 0.20 -4.95
N VAL A 31 -8.62 -0.44 -5.02
CA VAL A 31 -8.42 -1.64 -5.84
C VAL A 31 -7.89 -2.77 -4.95
N PHE A 32 -8.59 -3.88 -4.94
CA PHE A 32 -8.08 -5.14 -4.43
C PHE A 32 -7.24 -5.85 -5.49
N LEU A 33 -6.03 -6.23 -5.14
CA LEU A 33 -5.15 -7.05 -5.95
C LEU A 33 -5.17 -8.47 -5.38
N VAL A 34 -5.86 -9.37 -6.04
CA VAL A 34 -6.07 -10.74 -5.57
C VAL A 34 -5.33 -11.75 -6.43
N GLY A 35 -5.27 -13.00 -5.99
CA GLY A 35 -4.64 -14.12 -6.69
C GLY A 35 -3.81 -15.00 -5.75
N PRO A 36 -3.40 -16.18 -6.20
CA PRO A 36 -2.65 -17.13 -5.39
C PRO A 36 -1.29 -16.59 -4.93
N SER A 37 -0.68 -17.27 -3.96
CA SER A 37 0.70 -16.95 -3.57
C SER A 37 1.64 -17.12 -4.77
N GLY A 38 2.60 -16.22 -4.92
CA GLY A 38 3.51 -16.23 -6.07
C GLY A 38 2.92 -15.74 -7.40
N ALA A 39 1.65 -15.31 -7.46
CA ALA A 39 1.02 -14.82 -8.70
C ALA A 39 1.65 -13.55 -9.29
N GLY A 40 2.44 -12.79 -8.51
CA GLY A 40 3.10 -11.56 -8.97
C GLY A 40 2.63 -10.29 -8.26
N LYS A 41 1.72 -10.36 -7.27
CA LYS A 41 1.15 -9.20 -6.55
C LYS A 41 2.22 -8.31 -5.92
N THR A 42 3.12 -8.89 -5.13
CA THR A 42 4.21 -8.15 -4.48
C THR A 42 5.20 -7.58 -5.50
N THR A 43 5.47 -8.28 -6.61
CA THR A 43 6.29 -7.78 -7.72
C THR A 43 5.64 -6.55 -8.37
N PHE A 44 4.33 -6.60 -8.61
CA PHE A 44 3.55 -5.48 -9.12
C PHE A 44 3.68 -4.25 -8.20
N MET A 45 3.48 -4.41 -6.90
CA MET A 45 3.58 -3.31 -5.92
C MET A 45 5.01 -2.76 -5.84
N ASN A 46 6.02 -3.64 -5.86
CA ASN A 46 7.42 -3.25 -5.84
C ASN A 46 7.86 -2.45 -7.08
N MET A 47 7.21 -2.66 -8.23
CA MET A 47 7.45 -1.84 -9.42
C MET A 47 6.91 -0.42 -9.26
N ILE A 48 5.75 -0.25 -8.62
CA ILE A 48 5.15 1.08 -8.40
C ILE A 48 6.08 1.97 -7.57
N ILE A 49 6.74 1.42 -6.54
CA ILE A 49 7.71 2.15 -5.71
C ILE A 49 9.14 2.12 -6.28
N ARG A 50 9.31 1.55 -7.47
CA ARG A 50 10.63 1.36 -8.11
C ARG A 50 11.63 0.62 -7.20
N HIS A 51 11.16 -0.37 -6.47
CA HIS A 51 12.05 -1.32 -5.78
C HIS A 51 12.57 -2.37 -6.76
N VAL A 52 11.73 -2.72 -7.75
CA VAL A 52 12.05 -3.63 -8.85
C VAL A 52 11.75 -2.92 -10.17
N LEU A 53 12.61 -3.07 -11.17
CA LEU A 53 12.34 -2.61 -12.53
C LEU A 53 11.75 -3.74 -13.39
N PRO A 54 10.84 -3.43 -14.32
CA PRO A 54 10.37 -4.40 -15.29
C PRO A 54 11.50 -4.84 -16.24
N THR A 55 11.39 -6.03 -16.79
CA THR A 55 12.27 -6.53 -17.86
C THR A 55 11.89 -5.89 -19.20
N SER A 56 10.58 -5.65 -19.42
CA SER A 56 10.04 -4.93 -20.58
C SER A 56 8.76 -4.20 -20.21
N GLY A 57 8.33 -3.26 -21.07
CA GLY A 57 7.15 -2.45 -20.88
C GLY A 57 7.42 -1.16 -20.11
N GLN A 58 6.34 -0.46 -19.75
CA GLN A 58 6.40 0.83 -19.08
C GLN A 58 5.49 0.87 -17.87
N VAL A 59 5.99 1.44 -16.77
CA VAL A 59 5.23 1.72 -15.56
C VAL A 59 5.17 3.23 -15.36
N ILE A 60 3.98 3.78 -15.34
CA ILE A 60 3.75 5.22 -15.14
C ILE A 60 3.02 5.40 -13.80
N VAL A 61 3.58 6.21 -12.91
CA VAL A 61 3.01 6.54 -11.60
C VAL A 61 2.99 8.06 -11.44
N ASN A 62 1.84 8.64 -11.16
CA ASN A 62 1.68 10.10 -11.04
C ASN A 62 2.20 10.88 -12.27
N GLY A 63 2.04 10.32 -13.47
CA GLY A 63 2.52 10.91 -14.72
C GLY A 63 4.02 10.71 -14.99
N LYS A 64 4.78 10.10 -14.06
CA LYS A 64 6.21 9.84 -14.23
C LYS A 64 6.44 8.40 -14.68
N ASN A 65 7.24 8.21 -15.73
CA ASN A 65 7.66 6.88 -16.15
C ASN A 65 8.75 6.37 -15.18
N VAL A 66 8.38 5.39 -14.36
CA VAL A 66 9.23 4.85 -13.28
C VAL A 66 10.53 4.24 -13.82
N VAL A 67 10.49 3.66 -15.02
CA VAL A 67 11.66 3.04 -15.68
C VAL A 67 12.71 4.09 -16.03
N ARG A 68 12.27 5.27 -16.44
CA ARG A 68 13.14 6.36 -16.94
C ARG A 68 13.63 7.30 -15.84
N LEU A 69 13.15 7.17 -14.60
CA LEU A 69 13.60 8.03 -13.50
C LEU A 69 15.10 7.84 -13.23
N LYS A 70 15.80 8.94 -13.00
CA LYS A 70 17.17 8.92 -12.48
C LYS A 70 17.17 8.45 -11.02
N PRO A 71 18.26 7.86 -10.49
CA PRO A 71 18.33 7.44 -9.09
C PRO A 71 17.97 8.54 -8.08
N CYS A 72 18.37 9.78 -8.33
CA CYS A 72 18.08 10.93 -7.46
C CYS A 72 16.59 11.34 -7.48
N GLU A 73 15.80 10.92 -8.47
CA GLU A 73 14.37 11.22 -8.57
C GLU A 73 13.49 10.20 -7.83
N VAL A 74 14.04 9.01 -7.55
CA VAL A 74 13.29 7.91 -6.89
C VAL A 74 12.78 8.29 -5.50
N PRO A 75 13.54 8.97 -4.63
CA PRO A 75 13.03 9.44 -3.34
C PRO A 75 11.81 10.33 -3.47
N TYR A 76 11.77 11.21 -4.46
CA TYR A 76 10.63 12.09 -4.71
C TYR A 76 9.38 11.33 -5.18
N LEU A 77 9.54 10.27 -5.99
CA LEU A 77 8.44 9.35 -6.31
C LEU A 77 7.91 8.69 -5.04
N ARG A 78 8.81 8.09 -4.23
CA ARG A 78 8.45 7.33 -3.03
C ARG A 78 7.76 8.20 -1.96
N ARG A 79 8.10 9.50 -1.87
CA ARG A 79 7.40 10.46 -0.98
C ARG A 79 5.91 10.60 -1.30
N THR A 80 5.50 10.31 -2.54
CA THR A 80 4.09 10.36 -2.98
C THR A 80 3.33 9.05 -2.78
N ILE A 81 4.01 8.02 -2.28
CA ILE A 81 3.47 6.67 -2.11
C ILE A 81 3.66 6.24 -0.66
N GLY A 82 2.58 5.96 0.05
CA GLY A 82 2.61 5.28 1.34
C GLY A 82 2.65 3.77 1.15
N THR A 83 3.37 3.06 2.03
CA THR A 83 3.39 1.59 2.03
C THR A 83 3.08 1.05 3.41
N VAL A 84 2.17 0.08 3.46
CA VAL A 84 1.75 -0.67 4.65
C VAL A 84 2.10 -2.12 4.43
N PHE A 85 2.76 -2.74 5.40
CA PHE A 85 3.24 -4.12 5.33
C PHE A 85 2.48 -5.01 6.30
N GLN A 86 2.44 -6.30 6.02
CA GLN A 86 1.81 -7.30 6.87
C GLN A 86 2.47 -7.40 8.27
N ASP A 87 3.79 -7.26 8.34
CA ASP A 87 4.60 -7.36 9.57
C ASP A 87 4.90 -5.99 10.20
N PHE A 88 4.06 -4.99 9.94
CA PHE A 88 4.07 -3.63 10.47
C PHE A 88 5.35 -2.82 10.22
N LYS A 89 6.53 -3.44 10.24
CA LYS A 89 7.87 -2.81 10.07
C LYS A 89 8.07 -1.59 10.98
N LEU A 90 7.59 -1.66 12.23
CA LEU A 90 7.79 -0.58 13.19
C LEU A 90 9.21 -0.58 13.73
N LEU A 91 9.68 0.60 14.11
CA LEU A 91 10.96 0.79 14.81
C LEU A 91 10.76 0.42 16.27
N PRO A 92 11.33 -0.70 16.76
CA PRO A 92 10.95 -1.28 18.08
C PRO A 92 11.35 -0.40 19.27
N ASN A 93 12.43 0.39 19.10
CA ASN A 93 12.97 1.27 20.15
C ASN A 93 12.51 2.72 20.02
N LYS A 94 11.46 2.97 19.24
CA LYS A 94 10.85 4.29 19.04
C LYS A 94 9.40 4.28 19.47
N THR A 95 8.95 5.36 20.10
CA THR A 95 7.55 5.51 20.47
C THR A 95 6.64 5.50 19.26
N VAL A 96 5.34 5.39 19.45
CA VAL A 96 4.32 5.55 18.40
C VAL A 96 4.50 6.88 17.69
N TYR A 97 4.65 7.97 18.45
CA TYR A 97 4.92 9.31 17.92
C TYR A 97 6.17 9.32 17.03
N ASP A 98 7.28 8.78 17.54
CA ASP A 98 8.56 8.79 16.82
C ASP A 98 8.54 7.90 15.58
N ASN A 99 7.80 6.79 15.59
CA ASN A 99 7.59 5.95 14.42
C ASN A 99 6.94 6.72 13.27
N ILE A 100 5.94 7.55 13.59
CA ILE A 100 5.24 8.37 12.59
C ILE A 100 6.11 9.57 12.19
N ALA A 101 6.72 10.25 13.18
CA ALA A 101 7.60 11.40 12.96
C ALA A 101 8.78 11.06 12.05
N PHE A 102 9.32 9.84 12.15
CA PHE A 102 10.42 9.37 11.31
C PHE A 102 10.14 9.52 9.81
N ALA A 103 8.92 9.24 9.36
CA ALA A 103 8.55 9.40 7.96
C ALA A 103 8.60 10.85 7.46
N LEU A 104 8.39 11.82 8.35
CA LEU A 104 8.54 13.24 8.06
C LEU A 104 10.01 13.69 8.15
N GLN A 105 10.76 13.17 9.13
CA GLN A 105 12.19 13.47 9.31
C GLN A 105 13.01 13.07 8.08
N VAL A 106 12.79 11.88 7.53
CA VAL A 106 13.52 11.42 6.31
C VAL A 106 13.15 12.21 5.05
N THR A 107 12.13 13.05 5.12
CA THR A 107 11.76 13.97 4.03
C THR A 107 12.17 15.41 4.31
N ASP A 108 13.00 15.65 5.34
CA ASP A 108 13.49 16.95 5.79
C ASP A 108 12.35 17.92 6.19
N ALA A 109 11.23 17.40 6.71
CA ALA A 109 10.13 18.22 7.18
C ALA A 109 10.56 19.05 8.40
N PRO A 110 10.24 20.36 8.44
CA PRO A 110 10.56 21.20 9.60
C PRO A 110 9.89 20.68 10.88
N GLY A 111 10.55 20.84 12.03
CA GLY A 111 10.02 20.38 13.33
C GLY A 111 8.61 20.94 13.66
N ARG A 112 8.26 22.14 13.15
CA ARG A 112 6.92 22.71 13.25
C ARG A 112 5.87 21.85 12.53
N GLU A 113 6.19 21.35 11.34
CA GLU A 113 5.32 20.48 10.56
C GLU A 113 5.14 19.12 11.25
N ILE A 114 6.21 18.56 11.80
CA ILE A 114 6.16 17.28 12.55
C ILE A 114 5.21 17.43 13.74
N ARG A 115 5.38 18.47 14.56
CA ARG A 115 4.51 18.75 15.72
C ARG A 115 3.05 18.98 15.36
N LYS A 116 2.75 19.39 14.13
CA LYS A 116 1.37 19.57 13.64
C LYS A 116 0.78 18.30 13.05
N ARG A 117 1.55 17.59 12.20
CA ARG A 117 1.03 16.48 11.42
C ARG A 117 0.92 15.18 12.22
N VAL A 118 1.88 14.89 13.10
CA VAL A 118 1.87 13.63 13.84
C VAL A 118 0.65 13.51 14.74
N PRO A 119 0.29 14.48 15.60
CA PRO A 119 -0.94 14.42 16.38
C PRO A 119 -2.19 14.27 15.51
N ALA A 120 -2.29 15.06 14.44
CA ALA A 120 -3.44 15.01 13.53
C ALA A 120 -3.62 13.62 12.89
N VAL A 121 -2.52 12.92 12.56
CA VAL A 121 -2.59 11.56 12.02
C VAL A 121 -2.91 10.55 13.12
N LEU A 122 -2.39 10.74 14.34
CA LEU A 122 -2.74 9.90 15.50
C LEU A 122 -4.25 9.95 15.78
N ASP A 123 -4.87 11.11 15.69
CA ASP A 123 -6.33 11.26 15.80
C ASP A 123 -7.05 10.49 14.69
N VAL A 124 -6.57 10.57 13.44
CA VAL A 124 -7.18 9.85 12.30
C VAL A 124 -7.18 8.33 12.51
N VAL A 125 -6.12 7.77 13.09
CA VAL A 125 -6.00 6.33 13.33
C VAL A 125 -6.52 5.90 14.71
N GLY A 126 -6.95 6.84 15.56
CA GLY A 126 -7.50 6.59 16.90
C GLY A 126 -6.46 6.12 17.91
N LEU A 127 -5.25 6.72 17.87
CA LEU A 127 -4.12 6.38 18.78
C LEU A 127 -3.52 7.61 19.48
N ALA A 128 -4.30 8.69 19.65
CA ALA A 128 -3.81 9.91 20.30
C ALA A 128 -3.26 9.65 21.70
N ASP A 129 -3.97 8.84 22.49
CA ASP A 129 -3.60 8.50 23.88
C ASP A 129 -2.41 7.51 23.98
N ARG A 130 -1.99 6.92 22.86
CA ARG A 130 -0.91 5.93 22.77
C ARG A 130 0.41 6.50 22.23
N ALA A 131 0.48 7.82 22.02
CA ALA A 131 1.61 8.49 21.36
C ALA A 131 2.99 8.16 21.94
N ASN A 132 3.06 7.99 23.26
CA ASN A 132 4.31 7.76 24.00
C ASN A 132 4.64 6.27 24.22
N GLU A 133 3.77 5.35 23.83
CA GLU A 133 3.99 3.93 23.99
C GLU A 133 4.98 3.37 22.97
N LEU A 134 5.64 2.27 23.32
CA LEU A 134 6.51 1.51 22.41
C LEU A 134 5.72 0.43 21.68
N PRO A 135 6.15 -0.01 20.48
CA PRO A 135 5.42 -1.00 19.69
C PRO A 135 5.05 -2.29 20.44
N HIS A 136 5.91 -2.78 21.32
CA HIS A 136 5.66 -4.00 22.08
C HIS A 136 4.56 -3.88 23.15
N GLN A 137 4.13 -2.65 23.47
CA GLN A 137 3.03 -2.36 24.40
C GLN A 137 1.67 -2.32 23.69
N LEU A 138 1.66 -2.41 22.36
CA LEU A 138 0.48 -2.30 21.52
C LEU A 138 -0.01 -3.68 21.05
N SER A 139 -1.32 -3.82 20.93
CA SER A 139 -1.94 -4.93 20.20
C SER A 139 -1.55 -4.95 18.73
N GLY A 140 -1.70 -6.08 18.04
CA GLY A 140 -1.41 -6.18 16.60
C GLY A 140 -2.20 -5.18 15.75
N GLY A 141 -3.47 -4.95 16.08
CA GLY A 141 -4.31 -3.96 15.41
C GLY A 141 -3.84 -2.52 15.62
N GLU A 142 -3.39 -2.18 16.84
CA GLU A 142 -2.80 -0.87 17.13
C GLU A 142 -1.46 -0.69 16.40
N GLN A 143 -0.61 -1.71 16.38
CA GLN A 143 0.63 -1.67 15.59
C GLN A 143 0.37 -1.45 14.10
N GLN A 144 -0.66 -2.09 13.55
CA GLN A 144 -1.06 -1.88 12.15
C GLN A 144 -1.58 -0.45 11.93
N ARG A 145 -2.34 0.12 12.87
CA ARG A 145 -2.77 1.52 12.80
C ARG A 145 -1.58 2.48 12.84
N VAL A 146 -0.53 2.21 13.62
CA VAL A 146 0.73 2.99 13.61
C VAL A 146 1.43 2.87 12.26
N SER A 147 1.50 1.67 11.66
CA SER A 147 2.06 1.46 10.32
C SER A 147 1.32 2.26 9.26
N ILE A 148 -0.03 2.26 9.31
CA ILE A 148 -0.87 3.08 8.43
C ILE A 148 -0.63 4.57 8.66
N ALA A 149 -0.61 5.03 9.91
CA ALA A 149 -0.33 6.42 10.28
C ALA A 149 1.00 6.90 9.70
N ARG A 150 2.06 6.11 9.85
CA ARG A 150 3.37 6.37 9.25
C ARG A 150 3.31 6.47 7.73
N ALA A 151 2.51 5.61 7.09
CA ALA A 151 2.37 5.60 5.64
C ALA A 151 1.64 6.84 5.10
N ILE A 152 0.67 7.40 5.86
CA ILE A 152 -0.17 8.50 5.39
C ILE A 152 0.27 9.89 5.87
N VAL A 153 1.21 10.00 6.83
CA VAL A 153 1.61 11.29 7.41
C VAL A 153 2.19 12.28 6.39
N ASN A 154 2.78 11.79 5.30
CA ASN A 154 3.23 12.59 4.16
C ASN A 154 2.12 12.95 3.15
N SER A 155 0.86 12.62 3.45
CA SER A 155 -0.30 12.83 2.56
C SER A 155 -0.06 12.24 1.15
N PRO A 156 0.23 10.93 1.06
CA PRO A 156 0.54 10.30 -0.21
C PRO A 156 -0.67 10.28 -1.13
N THR A 157 -0.41 10.32 -2.44
CA THR A 157 -1.45 10.19 -3.47
C THR A 157 -1.84 8.72 -3.72
N VAL A 158 -0.93 7.79 -3.38
CA VAL A 158 -1.14 6.33 -3.47
C VAL A 158 -0.80 5.71 -2.13
N LEU A 159 -1.62 4.77 -1.68
CA LEU A 159 -1.34 3.89 -0.56
C LEU A 159 -1.31 2.45 -1.07
N LEU A 160 -0.17 1.79 -0.90
CA LEU A 160 0.01 0.37 -1.17
C LEU A 160 -0.08 -0.38 0.15
N ALA A 161 -0.94 -1.38 0.24
CA ALA A 161 -1.10 -2.20 1.42
C ALA A 161 -0.92 -3.68 1.05
N ASP A 162 0.14 -4.31 1.55
CA ASP A 162 0.45 -5.72 1.30
C ASP A 162 -0.01 -6.53 2.50
N GLU A 163 -1.13 -7.26 2.34
CA GLU A 163 -1.77 -8.10 3.37
C GLU A 163 -1.96 -7.38 4.72
N PRO A 164 -2.54 -6.16 4.77
CA PRO A 164 -2.54 -5.34 5.99
C PRO A 164 -3.39 -5.91 7.13
N THR A 165 -4.14 -6.98 6.87
CA THR A 165 -5.01 -7.65 7.84
C THR A 165 -4.62 -9.12 8.07
N GLY A 166 -3.51 -9.59 7.48
CA GLY A 166 -3.17 -11.01 7.45
C GLY A 166 -2.87 -11.65 8.81
N ASN A 167 -2.50 -10.85 9.82
CA ASN A 167 -2.16 -11.31 11.17
C ASN A 167 -3.19 -10.86 12.24
N LEU A 168 -4.38 -10.44 11.81
CA LEU A 168 -5.39 -9.87 12.70
C LEU A 168 -6.67 -10.73 12.69
N ASP A 169 -7.40 -10.69 13.81
CA ASP A 169 -8.76 -11.23 13.88
C ASP A 169 -9.72 -10.45 12.98
N PHE A 170 -10.92 -10.99 12.78
CA PHE A 170 -11.88 -10.42 11.84
C PHE A 170 -12.33 -9.00 12.22
N ASP A 171 -12.66 -8.75 13.50
CA ASP A 171 -13.19 -7.47 13.95
C ASP A 171 -12.12 -6.38 13.87
N THR A 172 -10.90 -6.69 14.29
CA THR A 172 -9.73 -5.82 14.13
C THR A 172 -9.46 -5.54 12.66
N SER A 173 -9.50 -6.58 11.81
CA SER A 173 -9.33 -6.45 10.35
C SER A 173 -10.37 -5.51 9.76
N TRP A 174 -11.63 -5.63 10.18
CA TRP A 174 -12.70 -4.75 9.70
C TRP A 174 -12.46 -3.29 10.08
N GLY A 175 -12.03 -3.01 11.31
CA GLY A 175 -11.64 -1.67 11.73
C GLY A 175 -10.47 -1.07 10.94
N ILE A 176 -9.54 -1.92 10.44
CA ILE A 176 -8.48 -1.48 9.51
C ILE A 176 -9.07 -1.15 8.14
N MET A 177 -10.02 -1.95 7.64
CA MET A 177 -10.68 -1.69 6.35
C MET A 177 -11.49 -0.40 6.34
N GLU A 178 -12.21 -0.11 7.43
CA GLU A 178 -12.90 1.17 7.60
C GLU A 178 -11.93 2.36 7.61
N LEU A 179 -10.77 2.20 8.26
CA LEU A 179 -9.73 3.22 8.24
C LEU A 179 -9.19 3.45 6.81
N LEU A 180 -8.88 2.38 6.07
CA LEU A 180 -8.42 2.47 4.67
C LEU A 180 -9.49 3.09 3.76
N SER A 181 -10.78 2.80 3.99
CA SER A 181 -11.89 3.42 3.25
C SER A 181 -11.95 4.92 3.50
N ARG A 182 -11.86 5.37 4.77
CA ARG A 182 -11.83 6.80 5.11
C ARG A 182 -10.63 7.54 4.51
N ILE A 183 -9.47 6.87 4.40
CA ILE A 183 -8.29 7.41 3.72
C ILE A 183 -8.54 7.54 2.22
N ASN A 184 -9.19 6.55 1.61
CA ASN A 184 -9.54 6.56 0.19
C ASN A 184 -10.57 7.67 -0.12
N GLU A 185 -11.61 7.83 0.69
CA GLU A 185 -12.65 8.88 0.56
C GLU A 185 -12.05 10.30 0.59
N ARG A 186 -10.90 10.48 1.22
CA ARG A 186 -10.13 11.74 1.19
C ARG A 186 -9.30 11.93 -0.09
N GLY A 187 -9.45 11.02 -1.07
CA GLY A 187 -8.84 11.12 -2.40
C GLY A 187 -7.53 10.34 -2.58
N THR A 188 -7.03 9.64 -1.57
CA THR A 188 -5.89 8.73 -1.73
C THR A 188 -6.30 7.49 -2.53
N THR A 189 -5.55 7.16 -3.57
CA THR A 189 -5.74 5.89 -4.30
C THR A 189 -5.19 4.75 -3.45
N VAL A 190 -6.00 3.73 -3.17
CA VAL A 190 -5.60 2.57 -2.36
C VAL A 190 -5.48 1.34 -3.25
N ILE A 191 -4.34 0.64 -3.15
CA ILE A 191 -4.13 -0.66 -3.77
C ILE A 191 -3.79 -1.63 -2.65
N MET A 192 -4.63 -2.61 -2.43
CA MET A 192 -4.48 -3.59 -1.36
C MET A 192 -4.34 -4.99 -1.93
N ALA A 193 -3.17 -5.60 -1.73
CA ALA A 193 -3.01 -7.03 -1.96
C ALA A 193 -3.62 -7.78 -0.77
N THR A 194 -4.47 -8.77 -1.05
CA THR A 194 -5.06 -9.61 -0.01
C THR A 194 -5.53 -10.96 -0.55
N HIS A 195 -5.54 -11.94 0.34
CA HIS A 195 -6.17 -13.24 0.12
C HIS A 195 -7.45 -13.43 0.96
N ASN A 196 -7.86 -12.40 1.72
CA ASN A 196 -9.05 -12.46 2.57
C ASN A 196 -10.33 -12.26 1.75
N LYS A 197 -10.97 -13.37 1.40
CA LYS A 197 -12.21 -13.41 0.61
C LYS A 197 -13.33 -12.60 1.26
N LEU A 198 -13.55 -12.75 2.58
CA LEU A 198 -14.64 -12.10 3.28
C LEU A 198 -14.57 -10.58 3.22
N ILE A 199 -13.35 -10.03 3.33
CA ILE A 199 -13.11 -8.58 3.22
C ILE A 199 -13.44 -8.09 1.81
N VAL A 200 -12.92 -8.77 0.77
CA VAL A 200 -13.15 -8.38 -0.63
C VAL A 200 -14.63 -8.41 -0.97
N ASP A 201 -15.32 -9.52 -0.65
CA ASP A 201 -16.73 -9.72 -0.96
C ASP A 201 -17.65 -8.72 -0.24
N ARG A 202 -17.29 -8.33 0.98
CA ARG A 202 -18.09 -7.38 1.77
C ARG A 202 -17.89 -5.93 1.33
N MET A 203 -16.68 -5.56 0.89
CA MET A 203 -16.38 -4.17 0.51
C MET A 203 -16.82 -3.80 -0.89
N LYS A 204 -17.02 -4.75 -1.80
CA LYS A 204 -17.50 -4.54 -3.18
C LYS A 204 -16.75 -3.41 -3.90
N LYS A 205 -15.43 -3.40 -3.81
CA LYS A 205 -14.56 -2.47 -4.54
C LYS A 205 -14.03 -3.16 -5.80
N ARG A 206 -13.31 -2.41 -6.63
CA ARG A 206 -12.67 -2.96 -7.83
C ARG A 206 -11.71 -4.09 -7.45
N VAL A 207 -11.81 -5.22 -8.15
CA VAL A 207 -10.96 -6.40 -7.97
C VAL A 207 -10.17 -6.65 -9.24
N VAL A 208 -8.85 -6.66 -9.10
CA VAL A 208 -7.91 -7.07 -10.15
C VAL A 208 -7.27 -8.38 -9.71
N GLU A 209 -7.47 -9.43 -10.49
CA GLU A 209 -6.90 -10.74 -10.20
C GLU A 209 -5.67 -11.00 -11.07
N ILE A 210 -4.56 -11.33 -10.41
CA ILE A 210 -3.33 -11.78 -11.07
C ILE A 210 -3.19 -13.29 -10.87
N ASP A 211 -3.03 -14.01 -11.96
CA ASP A 211 -2.65 -15.44 -11.95
C ASP A 211 -1.48 -15.67 -12.91
N LYS A 212 -0.45 -16.37 -12.43
CA LYS A 212 0.76 -16.70 -13.22
C LYS A 212 1.33 -15.48 -13.96
N GLY A 213 1.33 -14.33 -13.30
CA GLY A 213 1.86 -13.08 -13.83
C GLY A 213 0.99 -12.34 -14.84
N LYS A 214 -0.24 -12.79 -15.08
CA LYS A 214 -1.19 -12.14 -16.01
C LYS A 214 -2.41 -11.65 -15.25
N ILE A 215 -3.01 -10.55 -15.72
CA ILE A 215 -4.33 -10.13 -15.26
C ILE A 215 -5.35 -11.05 -15.93
N VAL A 216 -6.10 -11.79 -15.11
CA VAL A 216 -7.14 -12.73 -15.56
C VAL A 216 -8.54 -12.17 -15.32
N ARG A 217 -8.67 -11.14 -14.45
CA ARG A 217 -9.93 -10.49 -14.14
C ARG A 217 -9.70 -9.04 -13.70
N ASP A 218 -10.61 -8.14 -14.09
CA ASP A 218 -10.65 -6.73 -13.69
C ASP A 218 -12.11 -6.28 -13.66
N GLU A 219 -12.68 -6.19 -12.46
CA GLU A 219 -14.09 -5.89 -12.22
C GLU A 219 -14.25 -4.71 -11.28
N SER A 220 -15.11 -3.75 -11.62
CA SER A 220 -15.28 -2.50 -10.87
C SER A 220 -15.94 -2.69 -9.50
N GLU A 221 -16.82 -3.69 -9.36
CA GLU A 221 -17.46 -4.12 -8.12
C GLU A 221 -17.35 -5.64 -8.02
N GLY A 222 -16.13 -6.12 -7.83
CA GLY A 222 -15.83 -7.54 -7.87
C GLY A 222 -15.95 -8.21 -6.51
N VAL A 223 -16.09 -9.54 -6.56
CA VAL A 223 -15.95 -10.44 -5.41
C VAL A 223 -14.63 -11.20 -5.52
N TYR A 224 -14.19 -11.88 -4.46
CA TYR A 224 -12.89 -12.56 -4.45
C TYR A 224 -12.82 -13.74 -5.44
N GLY A 225 -13.90 -14.52 -5.55
CA GLY A 225 -14.03 -15.67 -6.47
C GLY A 225 -14.83 -15.33 -7.73
N ARG A 226 -14.85 -16.24 -8.70
CA ARG A 226 -15.86 -16.18 -9.76
C ARG A 226 -17.19 -16.64 -9.17
N GLU A 227 -18.26 -15.86 -9.38
CA GLU A 227 -19.60 -16.42 -9.24
C GLU A 227 -19.75 -17.52 -10.29
N VAL A 228 -20.01 -18.76 -9.82
CA VAL A 228 -20.26 -19.92 -10.68
C VAL A 228 -21.75 -19.94 -11.01
#